data_a069cc2c24615fe60458cae026b2fe69
#
_entry.id   a069cc2c24615fe60458cae026b2fe69
#
_cell.length_a   1.000
_cell.length_b   1.000
_cell.length_c   1.000
_cell.angle_alpha   90.00
_cell.angle_beta   90.00
_cell.angle_gamma   90.00
#
_symmetry.space_group_name_H-M   'P 1'
#
loop_
_entity.id
_entity.type
_entity.pdbx_description
1 polymer ?
#
loop_
_entity_poly.entity_id
_entity_poly.type
_entity_poly.pdbx_seq_one_letter_code
_entity_poly.pdbx_strand_id
1 'polypeptide(L)'
;RKQKETVELRFYEIPQGEPVLALLGEEWNRVYGHDNFYLHFHNLMEIGICRKGEGELIINEHTYTYRTNSVTLIPPNIPHTTISNGMTRNSWEFLYVDVNHVIEELYGDRIAQKNEAIELVRRSAHLLHGSECPEIAEIVNAIIREEKKQSPYYRQVITSYLHALVYEMFRLNEVQTQTRLEAAGSGTMRQIADALTFVNDHYQEEVKVCTLAQVCGMSETS
;
A
#
# COMPACT_ATOMS: atom_id res chain seq x y z
N ARG A 1 21.92 24.06 -2.16
CA ARG A 1 22.18 22.59 -2.23
C ARG A 1 20.82 21.92 -2.17
N LYS A 2 20.40 21.24 -3.25
CA LYS A 2 19.23 20.35 -3.19
C LYS A 2 19.55 19.26 -2.16
N GLN A 3 18.74 19.17 -1.13
CA GLN A 3 18.79 18.05 -0.18
C GLN A 3 18.52 16.79 -1.01
N LYS A 4 19.42 15.81 -0.94
CA LYS A 4 19.25 14.55 -1.66
C LYS A 4 18.03 13.85 -1.00
N GLU A 5 16.94 13.74 -1.71
CA GLU A 5 15.77 12.98 -1.26
C GLU A 5 16.23 11.54 -1.05
N THR A 6 16.25 11.09 0.17
CA THR A 6 16.55 9.69 0.51
C THR A 6 15.24 8.95 0.58
N VAL A 7 15.12 7.87 -0.18
CA VAL A 7 13.98 6.95 -0.12
C VAL A 7 14.43 5.70 0.63
N GLU A 8 13.66 5.25 1.61
CA GLU A 8 13.97 4.11 2.48
C GLU A 8 13.08 2.91 2.11
N LEU A 9 13.70 1.74 1.90
CA LEU A 9 12.96 0.47 1.86
C LEU A 9 12.71 -0.02 3.28
N ARG A 10 11.46 -0.24 3.63
CA ARG A 10 11.02 -0.92 4.84
C ARG A 10 10.48 -2.30 4.47
N PHE A 11 11.31 -3.29 4.67
CA PHE A 11 10.95 -4.67 4.37
C PHE A 11 10.18 -5.29 5.54
N TYR A 12 8.99 -5.84 5.25
CA TYR A 12 8.15 -6.51 6.22
C TYR A 12 7.93 -7.96 5.85
N GLU A 13 7.86 -8.81 6.87
CA GLU A 13 7.51 -10.23 6.75
C GLU A 13 6.22 -10.50 7.50
N ILE A 14 5.29 -11.19 6.85
CA ILE A 14 4.07 -11.67 7.51
C ILE A 14 4.46 -12.88 8.36
N PRO A 15 4.11 -12.94 9.65
CA PRO A 15 4.42 -14.09 10.49
C PRO A 15 3.83 -15.38 9.91
N GLN A 16 4.56 -16.48 10.06
CA GLN A 16 4.16 -17.76 9.49
C GLN A 16 2.75 -18.16 9.94
N GLY A 17 1.88 -18.43 8.98
CA GLY A 17 0.50 -18.85 9.22
C GLY A 17 -0.47 -17.71 9.57
N GLU A 18 -0.01 -16.46 9.58
CA GLU A 18 -0.88 -15.28 9.69
C GLU A 18 -1.30 -14.77 8.30
N PRO A 19 -2.51 -14.26 8.13
CA PRO A 19 -2.96 -13.69 6.85
C PRO A 19 -2.43 -12.27 6.61
N VAL A 20 -2.02 -11.57 7.67
CA VAL A 20 -1.52 -10.20 7.63
C VAL A 20 -0.44 -9.97 8.69
N LEU A 21 0.38 -8.95 8.51
CA LEU A 21 1.14 -8.36 9.60
C LEU A 21 0.35 -7.14 10.10
N ALA A 22 -0.05 -7.15 11.38
CA ALA A 22 -0.79 -6.07 11.99
C ALA A 22 0.11 -5.25 12.94
N LEU A 23 0.25 -3.96 12.69
CA LEU A 23 0.96 -3.01 13.54
C LEU A 23 -0.06 -2.16 14.29
N LEU A 24 -0.40 -2.61 15.48
CA LEU A 24 -1.45 -2.09 16.34
C LEU A 24 -0.86 -1.71 17.71
N GLY A 25 -1.43 -0.70 18.36
CA GLY A 25 -1.02 -0.36 19.72
C GLY A 25 -0.52 1.07 19.90
N GLU A 26 -0.07 1.38 21.13
CA GLU A 26 0.28 2.74 21.54
C GLU A 26 1.58 3.26 20.89
N GLU A 27 2.46 2.41 20.39
CA GLU A 27 3.67 2.79 19.64
C GLU A 27 3.34 3.55 18.35
N TRP A 28 2.16 3.35 17.80
CA TRP A 28 1.65 4.04 16.61
C TRP A 28 0.88 5.32 16.94
N ASN A 29 0.80 5.68 18.21
CA ASN A 29 0.34 6.99 18.69
C ASN A 29 1.53 7.92 18.87
N ARG A 30 1.98 8.56 17.80
CA ARG A 30 3.21 9.38 17.77
C ARG A 30 3.09 10.59 16.84
N VAL A 31 4.09 11.45 16.90
CA VAL A 31 4.29 12.50 15.89
C VAL A 31 4.93 11.86 14.67
N TYR A 32 4.38 12.08 13.50
CA TYR A 32 4.86 11.52 12.23
C TYR A 32 5.60 12.58 11.41
N GLY A 33 6.71 12.19 10.75
CA GLY A 33 7.37 12.97 9.72
C GLY A 33 8.23 14.15 10.18
N HIS A 34 8.35 14.40 11.49
CA HIS A 34 9.11 15.56 11.98
C HIS A 34 10.58 15.27 12.35
N ASP A 35 10.88 14.06 12.77
CA ASP A 35 12.25 13.68 13.15
C ASP A 35 13.09 13.26 11.95
N ASN A 36 12.47 12.63 10.95
CA ASN A 36 13.10 12.21 9.71
C ASN A 36 12.06 12.26 8.58
N PHE A 37 12.15 13.27 7.74
CA PHE A 37 11.35 13.37 6.53
C PHE A 37 11.94 12.46 5.46
N TYR A 38 11.57 11.19 5.46
CA TYR A 38 11.95 10.24 4.44
C TYR A 38 10.71 9.65 3.76
N LEU A 39 10.69 9.75 2.44
CA LEU A 39 9.83 8.88 1.66
C LEU A 39 10.29 7.44 1.92
N HIS A 40 9.36 6.55 2.12
CA HIS A 40 9.62 5.12 2.25
C HIS A 40 8.63 4.32 1.43
N PHE A 41 8.97 3.08 1.15
CA PHE A 41 8.12 2.13 0.47
C PHE A 41 8.28 0.74 1.07
N HIS A 42 7.33 -0.14 0.82
CA HIS A 42 7.29 -1.49 1.37
C HIS A 42 7.16 -2.54 0.27
N ASN A 43 7.60 -3.77 0.59
CA ASN A 43 7.39 -4.95 -0.25
C ASN A 43 5.95 -5.49 -0.21
N LEU A 44 5.19 -5.16 0.83
CA LEU A 44 3.78 -5.53 1.01
C LEU A 44 2.86 -4.34 0.76
N MET A 45 1.58 -4.61 0.51
CA MET A 45 0.56 -3.57 0.51
C MET A 45 0.33 -3.06 1.92
N GLU A 46 0.38 -1.73 2.11
CA GLU A 46 0.00 -1.07 3.36
C GLU A 46 -1.46 -0.66 3.34
N ILE A 47 -2.18 -1.02 4.39
CA ILE A 47 -3.53 -0.57 4.69
C ILE A 47 -3.49 0.15 6.03
N GLY A 48 -3.69 1.45 6.02
CA GLY A 48 -3.67 2.27 7.23
C GLY A 48 -5.05 2.80 7.60
N ILE A 49 -5.33 2.97 8.89
CA ILE A 49 -6.48 3.72 9.36
C ILE A 49 -6.07 4.72 10.44
N CYS A 50 -6.41 6.00 10.23
CA CYS A 50 -6.17 7.06 11.19
C CYS A 50 -7.25 7.01 12.29
N ARG A 51 -6.87 6.63 13.50
CA ARG A 51 -7.79 6.57 14.65
C ARG A 51 -8.00 7.92 15.29
N LYS A 52 -6.95 8.77 15.27
CA LYS A 52 -7.00 10.11 15.84
C LYS A 52 -5.94 10.98 15.20
N GLY A 53 -6.32 12.21 14.88
CA GLY A 53 -5.41 13.24 14.39
C GLY A 53 -5.70 13.65 12.96
N GLU A 54 -4.81 14.48 12.45
CA GLU A 54 -4.84 15.04 11.09
C GLU A 54 -3.43 15.39 10.64
N GLY A 55 -3.24 15.54 9.33
CA GLY A 55 -1.95 15.88 8.76
C GLY A 55 -1.92 15.67 7.26
N GLU A 56 -0.72 15.47 6.75
CA GLU A 56 -0.47 15.26 5.33
C GLU A 56 0.06 13.84 5.06
N LEU A 57 -0.42 13.25 3.98
CA LEU A 57 0.12 12.03 3.39
C LEU A 57 0.70 12.39 2.03
N ILE A 58 2.00 12.21 1.87
CA ILE A 58 2.66 12.39 0.58
C ILE A 58 2.77 11.01 -0.07
N ILE A 59 2.23 10.88 -1.29
CA ILE A 59 2.34 9.67 -2.12
C ILE A 59 3.01 10.09 -3.42
N ASN A 60 4.18 9.55 -3.70
CA ASN A 60 5.05 10.02 -4.77
C ASN A 60 5.31 11.53 -4.62
N GLU A 61 4.82 12.34 -5.55
CA GLU A 61 4.97 13.81 -5.57
C GLU A 61 3.68 14.56 -5.16
N HIS A 62 2.64 13.84 -4.77
CA HIS A 62 1.32 14.42 -4.45
C HIS A 62 1.08 14.44 -2.95
N THR A 63 0.61 15.56 -2.45
CA THR A 63 0.25 15.75 -1.05
C THR A 63 -1.27 15.70 -0.88
N TYR A 64 -1.70 14.87 0.06
CA TYR A 64 -3.10 14.67 0.43
C TYR A 64 -3.29 15.00 1.90
N THR A 65 -4.42 15.53 2.30
CA THR A 65 -4.75 15.80 3.70
C THR A 65 -5.52 14.61 4.29
N TYR A 66 -5.02 14.02 5.38
CA TYR A 66 -5.74 13.01 6.14
C TYR A 66 -6.32 13.59 7.44
N ARG A 67 -7.31 12.91 7.96
CA ARG A 67 -7.94 13.19 9.26
C ARG A 67 -8.41 11.91 9.92
N THR A 68 -8.91 12.01 11.14
CA THR A 68 -9.54 10.89 11.85
C THR A 68 -10.54 10.15 10.94
N ASN A 69 -10.48 8.83 10.92
CA ASN A 69 -11.20 7.89 10.06
C ASN A 69 -10.81 7.93 8.57
N SER A 70 -9.67 8.55 8.22
CA SER A 70 -9.08 8.32 6.90
C SER A 70 -8.50 6.91 6.82
N VAL A 71 -8.68 6.28 5.66
CA VAL A 71 -8.11 4.95 5.32
C VAL A 71 -7.14 5.11 4.17
N THR A 72 -5.97 4.50 4.28
CA THR A 72 -4.97 4.44 3.20
C THR A 72 -4.92 3.03 2.61
N LEU A 73 -4.80 2.95 1.29
CA LEU A 73 -4.52 1.73 0.54
C LEU A 73 -3.30 2.03 -0.34
N ILE A 74 -2.13 1.57 0.07
CA ILE A 74 -0.88 1.87 -0.63
C ILE A 74 -0.27 0.57 -1.16
N PRO A 75 -0.27 0.37 -2.48
CA PRO A 75 0.32 -0.80 -3.11
C PRO A 75 1.83 -0.94 -2.80
N PRO A 76 2.40 -2.16 -2.95
CA PRO A 76 3.83 -2.36 -2.83
C PRO A 76 4.63 -1.39 -3.70
N ASN A 77 5.82 -1.02 -3.22
CA ASN A 77 6.80 -0.21 -3.94
C ASN A 77 6.37 1.24 -4.28
N ILE A 78 5.28 1.74 -3.70
CA ILE A 78 4.88 3.15 -3.87
C ILE A 78 5.51 4.00 -2.76
N PRO A 79 6.40 4.95 -3.10
CA PRO A 79 7.01 5.86 -2.13
C PRO A 79 5.96 6.78 -1.49
N HIS A 80 5.97 6.83 -0.16
CA HIS A 80 5.05 7.67 0.60
C HIS A 80 5.61 8.06 1.97
N THR A 81 4.98 9.03 2.62
CA THR A 81 5.25 9.38 4.02
C THR A 81 4.06 10.08 4.64
N THR A 82 3.85 9.82 5.92
CA THR A 82 2.82 10.46 6.74
C THR A 82 3.45 11.57 7.57
N ILE A 83 2.81 12.72 7.65
CA ILE A 83 3.27 13.90 8.40
C ILE A 83 2.13 14.38 9.29
N SER A 84 2.39 14.52 10.60
CA SER A 84 1.45 15.10 11.53
C SER A 84 1.32 16.62 11.33
N ASN A 85 0.12 17.16 11.56
CA ASN A 85 -0.07 18.61 11.59
C ASN A 85 0.63 19.19 12.82
N GLY A 86 1.71 19.95 12.59
CA GLY A 86 2.61 20.41 13.63
C GLY A 86 3.18 19.24 14.46
N MET A 87 3.38 19.47 15.77
CA MET A 87 3.90 18.46 16.70
C MET A 87 2.79 17.65 17.38
N THR A 88 1.62 17.50 16.75
CA THR A 88 0.50 16.73 17.31
C THR A 88 0.73 15.23 17.17
N ARG A 89 0.39 14.48 18.21
CA ARG A 89 0.42 13.02 18.17
C ARG A 89 -0.81 12.51 17.44
N ASN A 90 -0.59 11.68 16.45
CA ASN A 90 -1.64 11.03 15.68
C ASN A 90 -1.59 9.51 15.93
N SER A 91 -2.75 8.89 16.00
CA SER A 91 -2.85 7.45 16.23
C SER A 91 -3.26 6.77 14.93
N TRP A 92 -2.44 5.83 14.49
CA TRP A 92 -2.67 5.01 13.32
C TRP A 92 -2.67 3.53 13.69
N GLU A 93 -3.35 2.72 12.90
CA GLU A 93 -3.24 1.27 12.88
C GLU A 93 -2.95 0.84 11.44
N PHE A 94 -2.01 -0.08 11.28
CA PHE A 94 -1.56 -0.53 9.96
C PHE A 94 -1.68 -2.04 9.83
N LEU A 95 -2.06 -2.48 8.63
CA LEU A 95 -2.03 -3.87 8.19
C LEU A 95 -1.12 -3.94 6.95
N TYR A 96 -0.25 -4.93 6.92
CA TYR A 96 0.56 -5.25 5.74
C TYR A 96 0.10 -6.59 5.17
N VAL A 97 -0.19 -6.60 3.87
CA VAL A 97 -0.84 -7.70 3.17
C VAL A 97 -0.04 -8.09 1.94
N ASP A 98 0.21 -9.39 1.78
CA ASP A 98 0.64 -9.92 0.49
C ASP A 98 -0.57 -10.05 -0.44
N VAL A 99 -0.85 -8.96 -1.14
CA VAL A 99 -2.01 -8.89 -2.03
C VAL A 99 -1.90 -9.84 -3.22
N ASN A 100 -0.67 -10.21 -3.64
CA ASN A 100 -0.48 -11.18 -4.70
C ASN A 100 -0.93 -12.57 -4.25
N HIS A 101 -0.58 -12.95 -3.01
CA HIS A 101 -1.03 -14.22 -2.44
C HIS A 101 -2.56 -14.27 -2.30
N VAL A 102 -3.19 -13.18 -1.84
CA VAL A 102 -4.66 -13.09 -1.76
C VAL A 102 -5.30 -13.26 -3.15
N ILE A 103 -4.73 -12.65 -4.18
CA ILE A 103 -5.22 -12.76 -5.56
C ILE A 103 -4.96 -14.19 -6.10
N GLU A 104 -3.87 -14.83 -5.73
CA GLU A 104 -3.60 -16.23 -6.06
C GLU A 104 -4.66 -17.17 -5.48
N GLU A 105 -5.06 -16.98 -4.23
CA GLU A 105 -6.15 -17.75 -3.62
C GLU A 105 -7.49 -17.56 -4.35
N LEU A 106 -7.80 -16.34 -4.81
CA LEU A 106 -9.03 -16.02 -5.52
C LEU A 106 -9.10 -16.62 -6.94
N TYR A 107 -7.98 -16.61 -7.65
CA TYR A 107 -7.95 -16.93 -9.08
C TYR A 107 -7.32 -18.29 -9.40
N GLY A 108 -6.47 -18.83 -8.52
CA GLY A 108 -5.81 -20.11 -8.72
C GLY A 108 -5.02 -20.15 -10.05
N ASP A 109 -5.27 -21.17 -10.86
CA ASP A 109 -4.59 -21.39 -12.15
C ASP A 109 -5.08 -20.47 -13.29
N ARG A 110 -5.99 -19.55 -13.04
CA ARG A 110 -6.51 -18.61 -14.04
C ARG A 110 -5.55 -17.46 -14.27
N ILE A 111 -4.42 -17.72 -14.92
CA ILE A 111 -3.26 -16.83 -15.05
C ILE A 111 -3.64 -15.45 -15.62
N ALA A 112 -4.45 -15.40 -16.69
CA ALA A 112 -4.81 -14.12 -17.31
C ALA A 112 -5.60 -13.21 -16.35
N GLN A 113 -6.60 -13.76 -15.67
CA GLN A 113 -7.42 -13.03 -14.69
C GLN A 113 -6.60 -12.63 -13.46
N LYS A 114 -5.68 -13.50 -13.01
CA LYS A 114 -4.76 -13.20 -11.90
C LYS A 114 -3.89 -11.99 -12.23
N ASN A 115 -3.25 -11.98 -13.40
CA ASN A 115 -2.38 -10.88 -13.81
C ASN A 115 -3.17 -9.56 -13.95
N GLU A 116 -4.36 -9.60 -14.54
CA GLU A 116 -5.24 -8.42 -14.65
C GLU A 116 -5.63 -7.90 -13.25
N ALA A 117 -5.96 -8.79 -12.33
CA ALA A 117 -6.31 -8.46 -10.94
C ALA A 117 -5.13 -7.80 -10.19
N ILE A 118 -3.92 -8.35 -10.33
CA ILE A 118 -2.69 -7.79 -9.74
C ILE A 118 -2.44 -6.38 -10.28
N GLU A 119 -2.49 -6.19 -11.59
CA GLU A 119 -2.34 -4.87 -12.22
C GLU A 119 -3.41 -3.88 -11.75
N LEU A 120 -4.64 -4.33 -11.61
CA LEU A 120 -5.73 -3.49 -11.16
C LEU A 120 -5.54 -3.01 -9.72
N VAL A 121 -5.12 -3.89 -8.79
CA VAL A 121 -4.87 -3.52 -7.39
C VAL A 121 -3.63 -2.63 -7.25
N ARG A 122 -2.59 -2.88 -8.02
CA ARG A 122 -1.33 -2.10 -7.98
C ARG A 122 -1.41 -0.74 -8.67
N ARG A 123 -2.48 -0.47 -9.41
CA ARG A 123 -2.61 0.71 -10.27
C ARG A 123 -2.51 2.03 -9.52
N SER A 124 -3.08 2.14 -8.34
CA SER A 124 -3.20 3.40 -7.61
C SER A 124 -3.13 3.22 -6.11
N ALA A 125 -2.42 4.13 -5.45
CA ALA A 125 -2.56 4.35 -4.03
C ALA A 125 -3.75 5.29 -3.75
N HIS A 126 -4.40 5.08 -2.62
CA HIS A 126 -5.61 5.81 -2.23
C HIS A 126 -5.50 6.35 -0.81
N LEU A 127 -6.00 7.56 -0.61
CA LEU A 127 -6.42 8.09 0.68
C LEU A 127 -7.93 8.33 0.60
N LEU A 128 -8.67 7.59 1.42
CA LEU A 128 -10.13 7.59 1.44
C LEU A 128 -10.62 8.15 2.78
N HIS A 129 -11.72 8.88 2.77
CA HIS A 129 -12.42 9.20 4.00
C HIS A 129 -13.50 8.13 4.25
N GLY A 130 -13.53 7.56 5.46
CA GLY A 130 -14.41 6.44 5.77
C GLY A 130 -15.91 6.70 5.55
N SER A 131 -16.32 7.97 5.51
CA SER A 131 -17.69 8.37 5.13
C SER A 131 -17.97 8.33 3.62
N GLU A 132 -16.92 8.34 2.80
CA GLU A 132 -17.01 8.31 1.33
C GLU A 132 -16.93 6.88 0.78
N CYS A 133 -16.22 6.00 1.51
CA CYS A 133 -16.06 4.59 1.17
C CYS A 133 -16.31 3.73 2.42
N PRO A 134 -17.55 3.68 2.94
CA PRO A 134 -17.86 3.00 4.19
C PRO A 134 -17.58 1.49 4.12
N GLU A 135 -17.79 0.85 2.99
CA GLU A 135 -17.55 -0.59 2.79
C GLU A 135 -16.09 -0.96 3.06
N ILE A 136 -15.15 -0.19 2.51
CA ILE A 136 -13.70 -0.40 2.73
C ILE A 136 -13.34 -0.16 4.19
N ALA A 137 -13.85 0.94 4.78
CA ALA A 137 -13.58 1.26 6.18
C ALA A 137 -14.14 0.19 7.14
N GLU A 138 -15.31 -0.36 6.86
CA GLU A 138 -15.91 -1.45 7.65
C GLU A 138 -15.10 -2.74 7.55
N ILE A 139 -14.65 -3.13 6.37
CA ILE A 139 -13.79 -4.31 6.16
C ILE A 139 -12.46 -4.14 6.91
N VAL A 140 -11.78 -3.02 6.77
CA VAL A 140 -10.51 -2.75 7.48
C VAL A 140 -10.72 -2.81 9.00
N ASN A 141 -11.79 -2.19 9.50
CA ASN A 141 -12.14 -2.27 10.93
C ASN A 141 -12.46 -3.70 11.38
N ALA A 142 -13.10 -4.50 10.54
CA ALA A 142 -13.41 -5.90 10.85
C ALA A 142 -12.12 -6.73 10.97
N ILE A 143 -11.18 -6.59 10.03
CA ILE A 143 -9.87 -7.26 10.09
C ILE A 143 -9.13 -6.89 11.38
N ILE A 144 -9.05 -5.59 11.70
CA ILE A 144 -8.37 -5.12 12.91
C ILE A 144 -9.05 -5.67 14.19
N ARG A 145 -10.36 -5.78 14.23
CA ARG A 145 -11.08 -6.40 15.36
C ARG A 145 -10.73 -7.87 15.52
N GLU A 146 -10.68 -8.62 14.43
CA GLU A 146 -10.30 -10.04 14.46
C GLU A 146 -8.85 -10.22 14.92
N GLU A 147 -7.91 -9.40 14.42
CA GLU A 147 -6.51 -9.38 14.87
C GLU A 147 -6.39 -9.10 16.37
N LYS A 148 -7.14 -8.15 16.91
CA LYS A 148 -7.12 -7.83 18.34
C LYS A 148 -7.73 -8.92 19.21
N LYS A 149 -8.78 -9.58 18.72
CA LYS A 149 -9.57 -10.54 19.49
C LYS A 149 -9.04 -11.97 19.38
N GLN A 150 -8.54 -12.35 18.22
CA GLN A 150 -8.03 -13.68 17.87
C GLN A 150 -8.96 -14.82 18.30
N SER A 151 -10.26 -14.68 18.01
CA SER A 151 -11.27 -15.71 18.26
C SER A 151 -10.99 -16.97 17.42
N PRO A 152 -11.55 -18.15 17.77
CA PRO A 152 -11.44 -19.33 16.90
C PRO A 152 -11.79 -18.99 15.44
N TYR A 153 -10.97 -19.44 14.51
CA TYR A 153 -11.08 -19.19 13.07
C TYR A 153 -10.82 -17.73 12.62
N TYR A 154 -10.23 -16.87 13.46
CA TYR A 154 -9.97 -15.47 13.09
C TYR A 154 -9.18 -15.32 11.79
N ARG A 155 -8.21 -16.23 11.50
CA ARG A 155 -7.43 -16.20 10.27
C ARG A 155 -8.28 -16.40 9.03
N GLN A 156 -9.19 -17.38 9.06
CA GLN A 156 -10.13 -17.66 7.96
C GLN A 156 -11.11 -16.50 7.75
N VAL A 157 -11.55 -15.88 8.85
CA VAL A 157 -12.41 -14.69 8.79
C VAL A 157 -11.66 -13.52 8.17
N ILE A 158 -10.41 -13.27 8.59
CA ILE A 158 -9.56 -12.23 7.99
C ILE A 158 -9.33 -12.50 6.51
N THR A 159 -8.96 -13.71 6.11
CA THR A 159 -8.81 -14.09 4.69
C THR A 159 -10.08 -13.78 3.89
N SER A 160 -11.24 -14.09 4.43
CA SER A 160 -12.52 -13.76 3.76
C SER A 160 -12.74 -12.24 3.61
N TYR A 161 -12.36 -11.46 4.61
CA TYR A 161 -12.39 -9.99 4.52
C TYR A 161 -11.36 -9.45 3.52
N LEU A 162 -10.18 -10.05 3.42
CA LEU A 162 -9.17 -9.66 2.42
C LEU A 162 -9.67 -9.91 0.99
N HIS A 163 -10.37 -11.04 0.75
CA HIS A 163 -11.02 -11.31 -0.53
C HIS A 163 -12.07 -10.24 -0.86
N ALA A 164 -12.90 -9.87 0.11
CA ALA A 164 -13.89 -8.79 -0.08
C ALA A 164 -13.21 -7.44 -0.35
N LEU A 165 -12.13 -7.13 0.37
CA LEU A 165 -11.37 -5.89 0.20
C LEU A 165 -10.77 -5.78 -1.21
N VAL A 166 -10.22 -6.86 -1.75
CA VAL A 166 -9.68 -6.90 -3.12
C VAL A 166 -10.77 -6.54 -4.14
N TYR A 167 -11.98 -7.06 -3.99
CA TYR A 167 -13.09 -6.70 -4.88
C TYR A 167 -13.54 -5.24 -4.73
N GLU A 168 -13.53 -4.68 -3.51
CA GLU A 168 -13.79 -3.25 -3.33
C GLU A 168 -12.70 -2.38 -3.96
N MET A 169 -11.44 -2.81 -3.89
CA MET A 169 -10.34 -2.13 -4.60
C MET A 169 -10.52 -2.18 -6.12
N PHE A 170 -11.01 -3.29 -6.68
CA PHE A 170 -11.33 -3.36 -8.10
C PHE A 170 -12.39 -2.32 -8.48
N ARG A 171 -13.49 -2.25 -7.74
CA ARG A 171 -14.55 -1.24 -7.95
C ARG A 171 -13.99 0.18 -7.89
N LEU A 172 -13.17 0.46 -6.86
CA LEU A 172 -12.55 1.77 -6.68
C LEU A 172 -11.67 2.16 -7.88
N ASN A 173 -10.85 1.22 -8.37
CA ASN A 173 -9.92 1.46 -9.47
C ASN A 173 -10.61 1.49 -10.86
N GLU A 174 -11.72 0.78 -11.05
CA GLU A 174 -12.52 0.86 -12.27
C GLU A 174 -13.21 2.23 -12.42
N VAL A 175 -13.84 2.73 -11.36
CA VAL A 175 -14.48 4.06 -11.35
C VAL A 175 -13.46 5.16 -11.64
N GLN A 176 -12.25 5.08 -11.08
CA GLN A 176 -11.20 6.08 -11.32
C GLN A 176 -10.60 6.00 -12.74
N THR A 177 -10.64 4.87 -13.40
CA THR A 177 -10.15 4.74 -14.79
C THR A 177 -10.96 5.63 -15.74
N GLN A 178 -12.24 5.84 -15.48
CA GLN A 178 -13.09 6.76 -16.25
C GLN A 178 -12.76 8.24 -16.02
N THR A 179 -12.17 8.58 -14.85
CA THR A 179 -11.86 9.98 -14.47
C THR A 179 -10.38 10.33 -14.66
N ARG A 180 -9.49 9.37 -14.81
CA ARG A 180 -8.02 9.52 -14.72
C ARG A 180 -7.25 9.47 -16.05
N LEU A 181 -7.90 9.63 -17.18
CA LEU A 181 -7.20 9.76 -18.48
C LEU A 181 -6.28 11.01 -18.57
N GLU A 182 -6.16 11.82 -17.51
CA GLU A 182 -5.47 13.11 -17.52
C GLU A 182 -4.29 13.30 -16.55
N ALA A 183 -3.90 12.34 -15.74
CA ALA A 183 -2.80 12.54 -14.78
C ALA A 183 -1.69 11.47 -14.87
N ALA A 184 -0.86 11.54 -15.90
CA ALA A 184 0.42 10.86 -15.92
C ALA A 184 1.39 11.58 -14.98
N GLY A 185 1.71 11.01 -13.82
CA GLY A 185 2.76 11.48 -12.92
C GLY A 185 4.17 11.43 -13.54
N SER A 186 5.11 12.21 -13.03
CA SER A 186 6.44 12.35 -13.59
C SER A 186 7.21 11.01 -13.62
N GLY A 187 8.00 10.80 -14.70
CA GLY A 187 8.52 9.50 -15.09
C GLY A 187 9.41 8.77 -14.09
N THR A 188 10.24 9.47 -13.29
CA THR A 188 11.33 8.84 -12.54
C THR A 188 10.86 7.96 -11.37
N MET A 189 9.86 8.40 -10.58
CA MET A 189 9.35 7.60 -9.44
C MET A 189 8.56 6.39 -9.91
N ARG A 190 7.82 6.52 -11.02
CA ARG A 190 7.14 5.38 -11.64
C ARG A 190 8.15 4.36 -12.15
N GLN A 191 9.23 4.80 -12.79
CA GLN A 191 10.31 3.93 -13.28
C GLN A 191 10.97 3.14 -12.14
N ILE A 192 11.22 3.76 -10.98
CA ILE A 192 11.74 3.08 -9.80
C ILE A 192 10.73 2.04 -9.27
N ALA A 193 9.45 2.39 -9.18
CA ALA A 193 8.42 1.46 -8.74
C ALA A 193 8.29 0.25 -9.69
N ASP A 194 8.36 0.47 -11.01
CA ASP A 194 8.33 -0.59 -12.03
C ASP A 194 9.56 -1.52 -11.90
N ALA A 195 10.77 -0.95 -11.67
CA ALA A 195 11.98 -1.72 -11.42
C ALA A 195 11.89 -2.60 -10.18
N LEU A 196 11.42 -2.02 -9.05
CA LEU A 196 11.27 -2.73 -7.78
C LEU A 196 10.23 -3.85 -7.88
N THR A 197 9.13 -3.58 -8.56
CA THR A 197 8.10 -4.59 -8.83
C THR A 197 8.67 -5.74 -9.65
N PHE A 198 9.39 -5.43 -10.74
CA PHE A 198 10.04 -6.46 -11.56
C PHE A 198 11.04 -7.31 -10.76
N VAL A 199 11.90 -6.68 -9.96
CA VAL A 199 12.86 -7.40 -9.11
C VAL A 199 12.14 -8.29 -8.09
N ASN A 200 11.09 -7.78 -7.46
CA ASN A 200 10.33 -8.54 -6.47
C ASN A 200 9.59 -9.75 -7.08
N ASP A 201 9.12 -9.63 -8.31
CA ASP A 201 8.43 -10.71 -9.00
C ASP A 201 9.41 -11.75 -9.61
N HIS A 202 10.70 -11.38 -9.81
CA HIS A 202 11.73 -12.20 -10.46
C HIS A 202 12.98 -12.43 -9.59
N TYR A 203 12.91 -12.23 -8.27
CA TYR A 203 14.07 -12.30 -7.37
C TYR A 203 14.75 -13.70 -7.34
N GLN A 204 14.05 -14.73 -7.77
CA GLN A 204 14.61 -16.10 -7.87
C GLN A 204 15.34 -16.33 -9.20
N GLU A 205 15.30 -15.39 -10.12
CA GLU A 205 15.94 -15.45 -11.44
C GLU A 205 17.15 -14.52 -11.52
N GLU A 206 18.00 -14.71 -12.54
CA GLU A 206 19.08 -13.76 -12.80
C GLU A 206 18.52 -12.49 -13.43
N VAL A 207 18.35 -11.42 -12.63
CA VAL A 207 17.87 -10.12 -13.11
C VAL A 207 19.05 -9.31 -13.68
N LYS A 208 19.00 -9.05 -14.98
CA LYS A 208 20.05 -8.26 -15.68
C LYS A 208 19.70 -6.77 -15.68
N VAL A 209 20.72 -5.92 -15.57
CA VAL A 209 20.57 -4.45 -15.61
C VAL A 209 19.89 -3.99 -16.90
N CYS A 210 20.20 -4.58 -18.06
CA CYS A 210 19.54 -4.28 -19.33
C CYS A 210 18.02 -4.55 -19.30
N THR A 211 17.60 -5.63 -18.64
CA THR A 211 16.18 -5.97 -18.50
C THR A 211 15.48 -4.95 -17.60
N LEU A 212 16.11 -4.56 -16.48
CA LEU A 212 15.59 -3.51 -15.61
C LEU A 212 15.48 -2.16 -16.33
N ALA A 213 16.50 -1.77 -17.09
CA ALA A 213 16.46 -0.55 -17.87
C ALA A 213 15.30 -0.55 -18.88
N GLN A 214 15.05 -1.67 -19.56
CA GLN A 214 13.90 -1.82 -20.47
C GLN A 214 12.56 -1.69 -19.75
N VAL A 215 12.39 -2.36 -18.61
CA VAL A 215 11.16 -2.28 -17.78
C VAL A 215 10.89 -0.85 -17.33
N CYS A 216 11.95 -0.12 -16.96
CA CYS A 216 11.86 1.28 -16.53
C CYS A 216 11.75 2.29 -17.69
N GLY A 217 11.85 1.86 -18.95
CA GLY A 217 11.96 2.78 -20.09
C GLY A 217 13.19 3.68 -20.03
N MET A 218 14.29 3.18 -19.43
CA MET A 218 15.58 3.88 -19.24
C MET A 218 16.67 3.28 -20.14
N SER A 219 17.73 4.02 -20.37
CA SER A 219 18.95 3.46 -20.97
C SER A 219 19.82 2.80 -19.91
N GLU A 220 20.63 1.78 -20.27
CA GLU A 220 21.53 1.07 -19.33
C GLU A 220 22.56 2.00 -18.64
N THR A 221 22.75 3.20 -19.15
CA THR A 221 23.73 4.19 -18.69
C THR A 221 23.09 5.41 -18.00
N SER A 222 21.80 5.36 -17.71
CA SER A 222 21.06 6.46 -17.07
C SER A 222 21.20 6.48 -15.56
#